data_cd951bc031261a17a95ef8a0982df7b3
#
_entry.id   cd951bc031261a17a95ef8a0982df7b3
#
_cell.length_a   1.000
_cell.length_b   1.000
_cell.length_c   1.000
_cell.angle_alpha   90.00
_cell.angle_beta   90.00
_cell.angle_gamma   90.00
#
_symmetry.space_group_name_H-M   'P 1'
#
loop_
_entity.id
_entity.type
_entity.pdbx_description
1 polymer ?
#
loop_
_entity_poly.entity_id
_entity_poly.type
_entity_poly.pdbx_seq_one_letter_code
_entity_poly.pdbx_strand_id
1 'polypeptide(L)'
;MPDGELRHYNYGEQADAGSFYLSSRDHGLTWRKVNSPRDMPQADVASRVSGEYVRLVNMWADGVYCIRTQGGPKGNRTVTKVDSIGSIMIKPPVFARDGKLMIVAAHGGEKGCYTYVSDDDGLTWQRSNTVVTPPHTGGGFHKGIRWNHGAVEPTVVELTDGRLWMLMRTPHDKHYEAFSEDGGLTWSEPRQSRFYGTITMPTIGRLKDGRLIFFWCNTTPLPELATANGVWDDVFTNRDVTHVAISDDDGKTWRGFRELMLDPMRNESDYALRGGGIDRGMHQAQFVEPEPGKIVAAIGQHPLHRAIVAFDTDWLYETERTDDFSDSLRNWTTFNYIKGIKGHCSYNRINGVELKAHPDRKGQNVLSLRYDKADSLVSDIRGAVWNFPALRQGEFTASIRLPEGAEGHTMVLNDRWMNPCDTVARYEGIYILPLSRKELGIKDDRWHTLTVEWDVDRPSDKAIVRVDGRRRKIKLPMSNPTADGISYVHFLAEPGENDSLPAPLFIERVAAKQRQPR
;
A
#
# COMPACT_ATOMS: atom_id res chain seq x y z
N MET A 1 -2.59 -19.59 -17.96
CA MET A 1 -2.27 -20.60 -19.02
C MET A 1 -3.26 -20.41 -20.15
N PRO A 2 -2.95 -20.82 -21.39
CA PRO A 2 -3.88 -20.70 -22.53
C PRO A 2 -5.24 -21.41 -22.36
N ASP A 3 -5.28 -22.45 -21.52
CA ASP A 3 -6.48 -23.21 -21.18
C ASP A 3 -7.29 -22.59 -20.02
N GLY A 4 -6.97 -21.37 -19.60
CA GLY A 4 -7.62 -20.66 -18.49
C GLY A 4 -7.12 -21.05 -17.10
N GLU A 5 -6.20 -22.04 -16.97
CA GLU A 5 -5.62 -22.39 -15.69
C GLU A 5 -4.77 -21.23 -15.14
N LEU A 6 -5.01 -20.83 -13.89
CA LEU A 6 -4.14 -19.91 -13.16
C LEU A 6 -3.08 -20.72 -12.40
N ARG A 7 -1.84 -20.26 -12.45
CA ARG A 7 -0.74 -20.86 -11.69
C ARG A 7 -0.03 -19.82 -10.86
N HIS A 8 0.20 -20.16 -9.60
CA HIS A 8 1.06 -19.38 -8.71
C HIS A 8 2.27 -20.20 -8.32
N TYR A 9 3.45 -19.72 -8.71
CA TYR A 9 4.73 -20.36 -8.38
C TYR A 9 5.29 -19.75 -7.11
N ASN A 10 5.61 -20.59 -6.12
CA ASN A 10 6.20 -20.14 -4.87
C ASN A 10 7.73 -20.08 -4.98
N TYR A 11 8.28 -18.89 -4.79
CA TYR A 11 9.72 -18.61 -4.76
C TYR A 11 10.20 -18.32 -3.33
N GLY A 12 9.71 -19.04 -2.33
CA GLY A 12 10.17 -18.87 -0.97
C GLY A 12 11.57 -19.45 -0.72
N GLU A 13 12.20 -19.07 0.35
CA GLU A 13 13.46 -19.64 0.87
C GLU A 13 13.29 -21.07 1.42
N GLN A 14 12.12 -21.65 1.27
CA GLN A 14 11.80 -22.98 1.75
C GLN A 14 12.49 -24.05 0.88
N ALA A 15 12.90 -25.14 1.50
CA ALA A 15 13.65 -26.24 0.87
C ALA A 15 12.93 -26.86 -0.34
N ASP A 16 11.61 -26.73 -0.43
CA ASP A 16 10.77 -27.22 -1.52
C ASP A 16 10.33 -26.11 -2.50
N ALA A 17 10.89 -24.90 -2.37
CA ALA A 17 10.63 -23.81 -3.30
C ALA A 17 10.96 -24.23 -4.74
N GLY A 18 10.00 -24.00 -5.65
CA GLY A 18 10.13 -24.42 -7.05
C GLY A 18 9.83 -25.90 -7.32
N SER A 19 9.49 -26.71 -6.30
CA SER A 19 9.09 -28.12 -6.48
C SER A 19 7.58 -28.28 -6.70
N PHE A 20 6.80 -27.23 -6.51
CA PHE A 20 5.35 -27.21 -6.72
C PHE A 20 4.85 -25.85 -7.18
N TYR A 21 3.64 -25.84 -7.70
CA TYR A 21 2.85 -24.62 -7.91
C TYR A 21 1.43 -24.81 -7.39
N LEU A 22 0.75 -23.71 -7.11
CA LEU A 22 -0.68 -23.71 -6.86
C LEU A 22 -1.42 -23.54 -8.19
N SER A 23 -2.43 -24.36 -8.42
CA SER A 23 -3.27 -24.37 -9.61
C SER A 23 -4.71 -24.04 -9.25
N SER A 24 -5.33 -23.15 -9.99
CA SER A 24 -6.76 -22.86 -9.94
C SER A 24 -7.37 -22.99 -11.34
N ARG A 25 -8.59 -23.57 -11.43
CA ARG A 25 -9.38 -23.69 -12.66
C ARG A 25 -10.78 -23.07 -12.54
N ASP A 26 -10.98 -22.32 -11.47
CA ASP A 26 -12.23 -21.62 -11.13
C ASP A 26 -11.95 -20.13 -10.86
N HIS A 27 -11.09 -19.54 -11.68
CA HIS A 27 -10.74 -18.11 -11.67
C HIS A 27 -10.16 -17.62 -10.32
N GLY A 28 -9.46 -18.51 -9.60
CA GLY A 28 -8.78 -18.18 -8.35
C GLY A 28 -9.61 -18.35 -7.09
N LEU A 29 -10.80 -18.94 -7.17
CA LEU A 29 -11.66 -19.17 -6.00
C LEU A 29 -11.15 -20.33 -5.16
N THR A 30 -10.64 -21.40 -5.79
CA THR A 30 -10.01 -22.52 -5.10
C THR A 30 -8.65 -22.85 -5.69
N TRP A 31 -7.75 -23.38 -4.86
CA TRP A 31 -6.38 -23.67 -5.23
C TRP A 31 -5.97 -25.07 -4.78
N ARG A 32 -5.25 -25.79 -5.64
CA ARG A 32 -4.64 -27.07 -5.32
C ARG A 32 -3.13 -27.04 -5.51
N LYS A 33 -2.38 -27.72 -4.64
CA LYS A 33 -0.95 -27.93 -4.80
C LYS A 33 -0.71 -28.97 -5.91
N VAL A 34 0.16 -28.63 -6.86
CA VAL A 34 0.59 -29.51 -7.94
C VAL A 34 2.10 -29.64 -7.87
N ASN A 35 2.61 -30.86 -7.67
CA ASN A 35 4.03 -31.12 -7.72
C ASN A 35 4.55 -30.90 -9.14
N SER A 36 5.65 -30.21 -9.25
CA SER A 36 6.22 -29.80 -10.52
C SER A 36 7.69 -30.19 -10.58
N PRO A 37 8.19 -30.67 -11.74
CA PRO A 37 9.63 -30.78 -11.97
C PRO A 37 10.32 -29.43 -11.82
N ARG A 38 11.54 -29.41 -11.25
CA ARG A 38 12.34 -28.18 -11.04
C ARG A 38 12.64 -27.40 -12.32
N ASP A 39 12.55 -28.03 -13.46
CA ASP A 39 12.84 -27.48 -14.79
C ASP A 39 11.62 -26.85 -15.47
N MET A 40 10.46 -26.80 -14.80
CA MET A 40 9.29 -26.11 -15.37
C MET A 40 9.53 -24.60 -15.46
N PRO A 41 9.18 -23.96 -16.60
CA PRO A 41 9.24 -22.51 -16.73
C PRO A 41 8.39 -21.83 -15.66
N GLN A 42 8.94 -20.80 -15.07
CA GLN A 42 8.28 -20.03 -14.02
C GLN A 42 8.13 -18.60 -14.52
N ALA A 43 6.98 -18.02 -14.29
CA ALA A 43 6.67 -16.63 -14.67
C ALA A 43 6.89 -16.31 -16.17
N ASP A 44 6.81 -17.28 -17.04
CA ASP A 44 6.90 -17.07 -18.49
C ASP A 44 5.58 -16.50 -19.01
N VAL A 45 5.66 -15.59 -19.96
CA VAL A 45 4.51 -14.97 -20.61
C VAL A 45 4.42 -15.51 -22.03
N ALA A 46 3.22 -15.94 -22.42
CA ALA A 46 3.01 -16.39 -23.79
C ALA A 46 3.00 -15.20 -24.76
N SER A 47 3.83 -15.27 -25.79
CA SER A 47 3.81 -14.32 -26.89
C SER A 47 2.43 -14.25 -27.54
N ARG A 48 1.97 -13.05 -27.82
CA ARG A 48 0.71 -12.83 -28.56
C ARG A 48 0.85 -13.06 -30.07
N VAL A 49 2.09 -13.16 -30.56
CA VAL A 49 2.40 -13.37 -31.98
C VAL A 49 2.62 -14.86 -32.26
N SER A 50 3.61 -15.48 -31.59
CA SER A 50 3.98 -16.89 -31.86
C SER A 50 3.33 -17.88 -30.90
N GLY A 51 2.80 -17.43 -29.75
CA GLY A 51 2.35 -18.30 -28.67
C GLY A 51 3.47 -18.98 -27.88
N GLU A 52 4.75 -18.70 -28.20
CA GLU A 52 5.87 -19.19 -27.43
C GLU A 52 5.96 -18.51 -26.07
N TYR A 53 6.44 -19.24 -25.08
CA TYR A 53 6.68 -18.64 -23.76
C TYR A 53 8.02 -17.90 -23.74
N VAL A 54 7.99 -16.65 -23.27
CA VAL A 54 9.13 -15.75 -23.25
C VAL A 54 9.37 -15.25 -21.83
N ARG A 55 10.62 -15.27 -21.40
CA ARG A 55 11.08 -14.62 -20.16
C ARG A 55 12.51 -14.14 -20.30
N LEU A 56 12.85 -13.10 -19.56
CA LEU A 56 14.23 -12.71 -19.31
C LEU A 56 14.68 -13.23 -17.94
N VAL A 57 15.90 -13.71 -17.87
CA VAL A 57 16.52 -14.21 -16.62
C VAL A 57 17.87 -13.56 -16.41
N ASN A 58 18.19 -13.31 -15.15
CA ASN A 58 19.49 -12.84 -14.74
C ASN A 58 20.41 -14.02 -14.41
N MET A 59 21.52 -14.11 -15.09
CA MET A 59 22.59 -15.10 -14.85
C MET A 59 23.75 -14.47 -14.08
N TRP A 60 23.48 -13.47 -13.27
CA TRP A 60 24.40 -12.72 -12.40
C TRP A 60 25.70 -12.26 -13.07
N ALA A 61 26.78 -13.02 -12.94
CA ALA A 61 28.09 -12.64 -13.49
C ALA A 61 28.14 -12.63 -15.03
N ASP A 62 27.18 -13.26 -15.68
CA ASP A 62 27.16 -13.49 -17.12
C ASP A 62 26.24 -12.54 -17.90
N GLY A 63 25.31 -11.88 -17.21
CA GLY A 63 24.37 -10.93 -17.80
C GLY A 63 22.93 -11.41 -17.82
N VAL A 64 22.15 -10.85 -18.73
CA VAL A 64 20.72 -11.14 -18.92
C VAL A 64 20.51 -11.99 -20.17
N TYR A 65 19.66 -12.99 -20.06
CA TYR A 65 19.33 -13.93 -21.13
C TYR A 65 17.82 -13.97 -21.35
N CYS A 66 17.44 -14.09 -22.62
CA CYS A 66 16.07 -14.42 -23.01
C CYS A 66 15.95 -15.94 -23.18
N ILE A 67 14.94 -16.52 -22.53
CA ILE A 67 14.55 -17.92 -22.72
C ILE A 67 13.23 -17.93 -23.46
N ARG A 68 13.19 -18.59 -24.61
CA ARG A 68 11.98 -18.86 -25.38
C ARG A 68 11.71 -20.37 -25.35
N THR A 69 10.43 -20.73 -25.18
CA THR A 69 10.02 -22.15 -25.09
C THR A 69 8.87 -22.39 -26.07
N GLN A 70 9.09 -23.29 -27.03
CA GLN A 70 8.08 -23.68 -28.03
C GLN A 70 7.20 -24.81 -27.51
N GLY A 71 5.92 -24.83 -27.90
CA GLY A 71 5.04 -25.95 -27.60
C GLY A 71 4.63 -26.08 -26.13
N GLY A 72 4.70 -24.98 -25.39
CA GLY A 72 4.33 -24.93 -23.98
C GLY A 72 5.51 -25.13 -23.02
N PRO A 73 5.24 -25.21 -21.71
CA PRO A 73 6.26 -25.18 -20.66
C PRO A 73 7.36 -26.25 -20.71
N LYS A 74 7.11 -27.36 -21.37
CA LYS A 74 8.06 -28.49 -21.52
C LYS A 74 8.66 -28.59 -22.93
N GLY A 75 8.42 -27.58 -23.77
CA GLY A 75 8.91 -27.58 -25.13
C GLY A 75 10.41 -27.31 -25.28
N ASN A 76 10.85 -27.28 -26.53
CA ASN A 76 12.25 -26.96 -26.84
C ASN A 76 12.57 -25.52 -26.42
N ARG A 77 13.71 -25.33 -25.78
CA ARG A 77 14.18 -24.04 -25.28
C ARG A 77 15.30 -23.50 -26.16
N THR A 78 15.18 -22.22 -26.52
CA THR A 78 16.28 -21.41 -27.04
C THR A 78 16.68 -20.40 -25.98
N VAL A 79 17.98 -20.17 -25.83
CA VAL A 79 18.56 -19.24 -24.88
C VAL A 79 19.43 -18.26 -25.64
N THR A 80 19.12 -16.98 -25.58
CA THR A 80 19.85 -15.90 -26.27
C THR A 80 20.32 -14.87 -25.26
N LYS A 81 21.57 -14.44 -25.36
CA LYS A 81 22.12 -13.38 -24.50
C LYS A 81 21.52 -12.03 -24.92
N VAL A 82 20.99 -11.30 -23.94
CA VAL A 82 20.35 -9.99 -24.11
C VAL A 82 21.29 -8.87 -23.71
N ASP A 83 21.96 -9.01 -22.57
CA ASP A 83 22.85 -8.00 -22.01
C ASP A 83 24.06 -8.69 -21.34
N SER A 84 25.21 -8.05 -21.38
CA SER A 84 26.41 -8.50 -20.65
C SER A 84 26.42 -8.02 -19.20
N ILE A 85 25.57 -7.06 -18.85
CA ILE A 85 25.44 -6.53 -17.49
C ILE A 85 24.25 -7.23 -16.83
N GLY A 86 24.48 -7.85 -15.68
CA GLY A 86 23.42 -8.50 -14.90
C GLY A 86 22.48 -7.49 -14.27
N SER A 87 21.24 -7.90 -14.11
CA SER A 87 20.19 -7.16 -13.37
C SER A 87 19.99 -7.77 -11.99
N ILE A 88 19.52 -6.99 -11.02
CA ILE A 88 19.11 -7.52 -9.69
C ILE A 88 17.71 -8.10 -9.79
N MET A 89 16.80 -7.41 -10.46
CA MET A 89 15.41 -7.83 -10.65
C MET A 89 14.96 -7.56 -12.08
N ILE A 90 14.26 -8.53 -12.65
CA ILE A 90 13.64 -8.46 -13.97
C ILE A 90 12.18 -8.84 -13.81
N LYS A 91 11.27 -7.97 -14.29
CA LYS A 91 9.84 -8.24 -14.30
C LYS A 91 9.46 -9.16 -15.47
N PRO A 92 8.31 -9.86 -15.39
CA PRO A 92 7.75 -10.53 -16.56
C PRO A 92 7.50 -9.54 -17.70
N PRO A 93 7.60 -9.96 -18.96
CA PRO A 93 7.25 -9.13 -20.11
C PRO A 93 5.81 -8.62 -20.03
N VAL A 94 5.61 -7.35 -20.37
CA VAL A 94 4.30 -6.77 -20.66
C VAL A 94 4.22 -6.48 -22.15
N PHE A 95 3.02 -6.54 -22.73
CA PHE A 95 2.80 -6.25 -24.14
C PHE A 95 2.15 -4.88 -24.29
N ALA A 96 2.64 -4.10 -25.25
CA ALA A 96 1.91 -2.95 -25.74
C ALA A 96 0.57 -3.38 -26.39
N ARG A 97 -0.34 -2.42 -26.58
CA ARG A 97 -1.69 -2.72 -27.11
C ARG A 97 -1.68 -3.29 -28.52
N ASP A 98 -0.65 -3.00 -29.31
CA ASP A 98 -0.46 -3.62 -30.63
C ASP A 98 -0.19 -5.14 -30.54
N GLY A 99 0.11 -5.64 -29.35
CA GLY A 99 0.40 -7.04 -29.06
C GLY A 99 1.75 -7.54 -29.56
N LYS A 100 2.58 -6.67 -30.18
CA LYS A 100 3.88 -7.02 -30.76
C LYS A 100 5.04 -6.56 -29.89
N LEU A 101 4.99 -5.30 -29.45
CA LEU A 101 6.04 -4.73 -28.60
C LEU A 101 6.01 -5.36 -27.23
N MET A 102 7.11 -6.00 -26.86
CA MET A 102 7.37 -6.56 -25.53
C MET A 102 8.26 -5.61 -24.74
N ILE A 103 7.88 -5.33 -23.49
CA ILE A 103 8.61 -4.43 -22.60
C ILE A 103 8.86 -5.18 -21.29
N VAL A 104 10.10 -5.20 -20.86
CA VAL A 104 10.54 -5.84 -19.61
C VAL A 104 11.19 -4.79 -18.72
N ALA A 105 10.53 -4.45 -17.63
CA ALA A 105 11.08 -3.53 -16.64
C ALA A 105 12.09 -4.24 -15.74
N ALA A 106 13.22 -3.59 -15.47
CA ALA A 106 14.33 -4.14 -14.69
C ALA A 106 15.06 -3.07 -13.89
N HIS A 107 15.84 -3.50 -12.90
CA HIS A 107 16.78 -2.66 -12.17
C HIS A 107 18.04 -3.44 -11.76
N GLY A 108 19.12 -2.75 -11.44
CA GLY A 108 20.38 -3.31 -10.95
C GLY A 108 21.51 -3.22 -11.95
N GLY A 109 22.65 -3.81 -11.63
CA GLY A 109 23.90 -3.65 -12.38
C GLY A 109 24.48 -2.24 -12.28
N GLU A 110 23.82 -1.26 -12.84
CA GLU A 110 23.94 0.17 -12.57
C GLU A 110 22.79 0.59 -11.66
N LYS A 111 22.99 1.56 -10.78
CA LYS A 111 21.92 2.07 -9.91
C LYS A 111 20.81 2.68 -10.77
N GLY A 112 19.59 2.22 -10.61
CA GLY A 112 18.43 2.77 -11.29
C GLY A 112 17.60 1.75 -12.06
N CYS A 113 16.53 2.24 -12.68
CA CYS A 113 15.56 1.47 -13.44
C CYS A 113 15.76 1.63 -14.95
N TYR A 114 15.47 0.60 -15.71
CA TYR A 114 15.51 0.59 -17.17
C TYR A 114 14.54 -0.43 -17.73
N THR A 115 14.41 -0.47 -19.03
CA THR A 115 13.62 -1.47 -19.75
C THR A 115 14.47 -2.20 -20.79
N TYR A 116 14.11 -3.44 -21.05
CA TYR A 116 14.45 -4.15 -22.26
C TYR A 116 13.22 -4.17 -23.16
N VAL A 117 13.42 -3.89 -24.45
CA VAL A 117 12.35 -3.77 -25.43
C VAL A 117 12.64 -4.69 -26.61
N SER A 118 11.62 -5.39 -27.09
CA SER A 118 11.65 -6.21 -28.29
C SER A 118 10.43 -5.94 -29.16
N ASP A 119 10.63 -5.68 -30.44
CA ASP A 119 9.60 -5.51 -31.46
C ASP A 119 9.51 -6.70 -32.47
N ASP A 120 10.35 -7.71 -32.25
CA ASP A 120 10.48 -8.91 -33.09
C ASP A 120 10.12 -10.19 -32.34
N ASP A 121 9.13 -10.13 -31.48
CA ASP A 121 8.64 -11.26 -30.70
C ASP A 121 9.67 -11.87 -29.72
N GLY A 122 10.57 -11.03 -29.17
CA GLY A 122 11.58 -11.45 -28.18
C GLY A 122 12.78 -12.17 -28.76
N LEU A 123 13.00 -12.07 -30.09
CA LEU A 123 14.20 -12.62 -30.75
C LEU A 123 15.42 -11.73 -30.47
N THR A 124 15.24 -10.42 -30.55
CA THR A 124 16.25 -9.43 -30.17
C THR A 124 15.71 -8.43 -29.16
N TRP A 125 16.60 -7.86 -28.38
CA TRP A 125 16.27 -6.94 -27.30
C TRP A 125 17.18 -5.73 -27.29
N GLN A 126 16.61 -4.56 -27.00
CA GLN A 126 17.34 -3.32 -26.79
C GLN A 126 17.13 -2.86 -25.36
N ARG A 127 18.20 -2.37 -24.73
CA ARG A 127 18.14 -1.77 -23.39
C ARG A 127 17.95 -0.26 -23.51
N SER A 128 17.06 0.30 -22.68
CA SER A 128 16.85 1.75 -22.57
C SER A 128 17.99 2.46 -21.82
N ASN A 129 17.91 3.80 -21.78
CA ASN A 129 18.66 4.58 -20.79
C ASN A 129 18.24 4.17 -19.36
N THR A 130 19.14 4.39 -18.41
CA THR A 130 18.91 4.15 -17.00
C THR A 130 18.29 5.39 -16.34
N VAL A 131 17.17 5.20 -15.62
CA VAL A 131 16.48 6.24 -14.85
C VAL A 131 16.95 6.17 -13.40
N VAL A 132 17.57 7.23 -12.90
CA VAL A 132 18.13 7.33 -11.55
C VAL A 132 17.45 8.46 -10.80
N THR A 133 16.91 8.17 -9.61
CA THR A 133 16.33 9.21 -8.75
C THR A 133 17.38 9.88 -7.88
N PRO A 134 17.17 11.15 -7.49
CA PRO A 134 18.07 11.81 -6.56
C PRO A 134 18.12 11.06 -5.22
N PRO A 135 19.24 11.13 -4.48
CA PRO A 135 19.33 10.51 -3.15
C PRO A 135 18.37 11.20 -2.16
N HIS A 136 17.86 10.40 -1.23
CA HIS A 136 17.12 10.95 -0.09
C HIS A 136 18.07 11.63 0.89
N THR A 137 17.77 12.85 1.28
CA THR A 137 18.66 13.68 2.10
C THR A 137 18.14 13.93 3.53
N GLY A 138 17.08 13.27 3.92
CA GLY A 138 16.41 13.55 5.20
C GLY A 138 15.72 14.92 5.22
N GLY A 139 14.78 15.12 6.10
CA GLY A 139 14.08 16.40 6.27
C GLY A 139 12.69 16.25 6.89
N GLY A 140 12.06 17.39 7.21
CA GLY A 140 10.73 17.40 7.78
C GLY A 140 10.65 16.68 9.12
N PHE A 141 9.66 15.83 9.27
CA PHE A 141 9.43 14.99 10.47
C PHE A 141 10.26 13.71 10.46
N HIS A 142 10.72 13.27 9.28
CA HIS A 142 11.54 12.09 9.05
C HIS A 142 12.99 12.53 8.82
N LYS A 143 13.80 12.56 9.85
CA LYS A 143 15.12 13.21 9.85
C LYS A 143 16.27 12.32 9.44
N GLY A 144 16.10 11.01 9.49
CA GLY A 144 17.14 10.06 9.16
C GLY A 144 17.44 9.96 7.66
N ILE A 145 18.63 9.50 7.32
CA ILE A 145 18.99 9.16 5.94
C ILE A 145 18.52 7.75 5.66
N ARG A 146 17.69 7.59 4.64
CA ARG A 146 17.18 6.29 4.23
C ARG A 146 18.13 5.58 3.27
N TRP A 147 17.98 4.29 3.15
CA TRP A 147 18.74 3.46 2.22
C TRP A 147 18.57 3.95 0.78
N ASN A 148 19.63 4.63 0.29
CA ASN A 148 19.67 5.23 -1.04
C ASN A 148 20.10 4.20 -2.09
N HIS A 149 19.16 3.39 -2.56
CA HIS A 149 19.36 2.43 -3.63
C HIS A 149 19.06 3.01 -5.04
N GLY A 150 18.79 4.32 -5.13
CA GLY A 150 18.28 4.95 -6.34
C GLY A 150 16.80 4.55 -6.61
N ALA A 151 16.45 4.38 -7.88
CA ALA A 151 15.19 3.80 -8.27
C ALA A 151 15.33 2.28 -8.44
N VAL A 152 14.35 1.49 -7.96
CA VAL A 152 14.34 0.03 -8.09
C VAL A 152 12.91 -0.49 -8.33
N GLU A 153 12.80 -1.76 -8.68
CA GLU A 153 11.54 -2.51 -8.82
C GLU A 153 10.48 -1.76 -9.64
N PRO A 154 10.82 -1.33 -10.87
CA PRO A 154 9.90 -0.57 -11.71
C PRO A 154 8.70 -1.39 -12.14
N THR A 155 7.60 -0.71 -12.41
CA THR A 155 6.44 -1.25 -13.12
C THR A 155 6.10 -0.34 -14.29
N VAL A 156 5.64 -0.89 -15.40
CA VAL A 156 5.38 -0.15 -16.65
C VAL A 156 3.99 -0.47 -17.16
N VAL A 157 3.30 0.54 -17.67
CA VAL A 157 2.02 0.40 -18.36
C VAL A 157 1.97 1.34 -19.57
N GLU A 158 1.32 0.90 -20.66
CA GLU A 158 1.04 1.76 -21.80
C GLU A 158 -0.22 2.60 -21.57
N LEU A 159 -0.13 3.91 -21.79
CA LEU A 159 -1.23 4.85 -21.76
C LEU A 159 -2.04 4.84 -23.07
N THR A 160 -3.23 5.41 -23.05
CA THR A 160 -4.10 5.43 -24.24
C THR A 160 -3.57 6.27 -25.38
N ASP A 161 -2.69 7.22 -25.09
CA ASP A 161 -1.99 8.05 -26.09
C ASP A 161 -0.73 7.39 -26.67
N GLY A 162 -0.42 6.16 -26.26
CA GLY A 162 0.74 5.38 -26.72
C GLY A 162 2.01 5.59 -25.94
N ARG A 163 2.06 6.56 -25.02
CA ARG A 163 3.20 6.70 -24.11
C ARG A 163 3.25 5.54 -23.13
N LEU A 164 4.44 5.21 -22.69
CA LEU A 164 4.64 4.32 -21.56
C LEU A 164 4.83 5.12 -20.28
N TRP A 165 4.25 4.65 -19.20
CA TRP A 165 4.39 5.19 -17.85
C TRP A 165 5.10 4.19 -16.96
N MET A 166 6.22 4.59 -16.37
CA MET A 166 6.98 3.82 -15.39
C MET A 166 6.77 4.42 -14.01
N LEU A 167 6.41 3.57 -13.03
CA LEU A 167 6.46 3.89 -11.61
C LEU A 167 7.58 3.10 -10.95
N MET A 168 8.29 3.74 -10.02
CA MET A 168 9.52 3.21 -9.41
C MET A 168 9.45 3.29 -7.90
N ARG A 169 9.89 2.22 -7.22
CA ARG A 169 10.16 2.23 -5.78
C ARG A 169 11.38 3.13 -5.51
N THR A 170 11.26 3.98 -4.50
CA THR A 170 12.31 4.92 -4.09
C THR A 170 12.43 5.01 -2.57
N PRO A 171 13.53 5.57 -2.03
CA PRO A 171 13.64 5.89 -0.61
C PRO A 171 12.83 7.13 -0.20
N HIS A 172 12.26 7.89 -1.14
CA HIS A 172 11.43 9.06 -0.85
C HIS A 172 10.05 8.66 -0.31
N ASP A 173 9.28 9.61 0.17
CA ASP A 173 7.92 9.38 0.68
C ASP A 173 6.96 8.95 -0.43
N LYS A 174 7.27 9.33 -1.67
CA LYS A 174 6.47 9.00 -2.86
C LYS A 174 7.27 8.14 -3.84
N HIS A 175 6.54 7.32 -4.58
CA HIS A 175 7.08 6.72 -5.80
C HIS A 175 7.51 7.82 -6.76
N TYR A 176 8.49 7.51 -7.60
CA TYR A 176 8.85 8.35 -8.75
C TYR A 176 8.28 7.77 -10.02
N GLU A 177 8.11 8.62 -11.01
CA GLU A 177 7.58 8.28 -12.32
C GLU A 177 8.45 8.82 -13.43
N ALA A 178 8.46 8.12 -14.56
CA ALA A 178 9.06 8.56 -15.81
C ALA A 178 8.18 8.14 -16.99
N PHE A 179 8.32 8.79 -18.13
CA PHE A 179 7.53 8.54 -19.33
C PHE A 179 8.45 8.29 -20.53
N SER A 180 7.98 7.44 -21.45
CA SER A 180 8.61 7.16 -22.71
C SER A 180 7.61 7.39 -23.85
N GLU A 181 8.10 8.02 -24.95
CA GLU A 181 7.32 8.30 -26.15
C GLU A 181 7.74 7.41 -27.35
N ASP A 182 8.75 6.58 -27.16
CA ASP A 182 9.40 5.75 -28.19
C ASP A 182 9.35 4.25 -27.90
N GLY A 183 8.29 3.80 -27.19
CA GLY A 183 8.10 2.39 -26.89
C GLY A 183 9.02 1.85 -25.79
N GLY A 184 9.61 2.70 -24.95
CA GLY A 184 10.43 2.30 -23.81
C GLY A 184 11.92 2.26 -24.06
N LEU A 185 12.39 2.81 -25.20
CA LEU A 185 13.81 2.91 -25.52
C LEU A 185 14.48 4.09 -24.82
N THR A 186 13.76 5.20 -24.67
CA THR A 186 14.20 6.35 -23.88
C THR A 186 13.15 6.78 -22.87
N TRP A 187 13.60 7.12 -21.68
CA TRP A 187 12.77 7.57 -20.57
C TRP A 187 13.12 8.99 -20.16
N SER A 188 12.10 9.76 -19.83
CA SER A 188 12.25 11.13 -19.30
C SER A 188 13.01 11.14 -17.97
N GLU A 189 13.47 12.33 -17.58
CA GLU A 189 13.93 12.57 -16.21
C GLU A 189 12.83 12.17 -15.20
N PRO A 190 13.20 11.49 -14.09
CA PRO A 190 12.26 11.06 -13.09
C PRO A 190 11.75 12.23 -12.25
N ARG A 191 10.48 12.20 -11.91
CA ARG A 191 9.83 13.14 -10.99
C ARG A 191 9.01 12.41 -9.93
N GLN A 192 8.72 13.06 -8.83
CA GLN A 192 7.81 12.52 -7.83
C GLN A 192 6.43 12.31 -8.42
N SER A 193 5.87 11.13 -8.22
CA SER A 193 4.48 10.83 -8.53
C SER A 193 3.54 11.38 -7.43
N ARG A 194 2.24 11.24 -7.64
CA ARG A 194 1.23 11.55 -6.61
C ARG A 194 1.15 10.51 -5.49
N PHE A 195 1.64 9.29 -5.69
CA PHE A 195 1.45 8.14 -4.82
C PHE A 195 2.51 8.04 -3.73
N TYR A 196 2.08 8.02 -2.48
CA TYR A 196 2.93 7.71 -1.35
C TYR A 196 3.34 6.23 -1.38
N GLY A 197 4.48 5.87 -0.80
CA GLY A 197 4.92 4.48 -0.80
C GLY A 197 6.41 4.28 -0.58
N THR A 198 6.93 4.76 0.53
CA THR A 198 8.36 4.69 0.87
C THR A 198 8.90 3.26 0.82
N ILE A 199 9.91 3.02 0.01
CA ILE A 199 10.63 1.74 -0.13
C ILE A 199 9.67 0.54 -0.30
N THR A 200 8.56 0.73 -1.02
CA THR A 200 7.60 -0.32 -1.36
C THR A 200 7.44 -0.46 -2.86
N MET A 201 7.22 -1.67 -3.33
CA MET A 201 7.11 -1.96 -4.76
C MET A 201 5.73 -1.54 -5.29
N PRO A 202 5.68 -0.69 -6.33
CA PRO A 202 4.45 -0.42 -7.06
C PRO A 202 4.15 -1.54 -8.07
N THR A 203 2.86 -1.79 -8.34
CA THR A 203 2.42 -2.65 -9.43
C THR A 203 1.22 -2.04 -10.11
N ILE A 204 1.39 -1.56 -11.35
CA ILE A 204 0.33 -1.00 -12.18
C ILE A 204 0.10 -1.89 -13.39
N GLY A 205 -1.14 -1.96 -13.86
CA GLY A 205 -1.45 -2.65 -15.09
C GLY A 205 -2.76 -2.16 -15.70
N ARG A 206 -2.97 -2.54 -16.95
CA ARG A 206 -4.20 -2.25 -17.70
C ARG A 206 -5.10 -3.46 -17.69
N LEU A 207 -6.35 -3.25 -17.35
CA LEU A 207 -7.42 -4.26 -17.40
C LEU A 207 -7.91 -4.48 -18.82
N LYS A 208 -8.62 -5.58 -19.04
CA LYS A 208 -9.18 -5.95 -20.35
C LYS A 208 -10.15 -4.91 -20.92
N ASP A 209 -10.82 -4.17 -20.05
CA ASP A 209 -11.75 -3.09 -20.41
C ASP A 209 -11.08 -1.72 -20.63
N GLY A 210 -9.77 -1.65 -20.45
CA GLY A 210 -8.97 -0.45 -20.67
C GLY A 210 -8.70 0.39 -19.43
N ARG A 211 -9.32 0.12 -18.29
CA ARG A 211 -9.03 0.80 -17.02
C ARG A 211 -7.64 0.46 -16.52
N LEU A 212 -7.06 1.34 -15.70
CA LEU A 212 -5.83 1.06 -14.96
C LEU A 212 -6.15 0.59 -13.56
N ILE A 213 -5.40 -0.41 -13.08
CA ILE A 213 -5.42 -0.84 -11.67
C ILE A 213 -4.03 -0.71 -11.07
N PHE A 214 -3.97 -0.25 -9.83
CA PHE A 214 -2.71 0.01 -9.14
C PHE A 214 -2.70 -0.61 -7.74
N PHE A 215 -1.63 -1.36 -7.43
CA PHE A 215 -1.37 -2.00 -6.13
C PHE A 215 -0.09 -1.44 -5.55
N TRP A 216 -0.13 -1.00 -4.30
CA TRP A 216 1.02 -0.46 -3.58
C TRP A 216 0.76 -0.36 -2.08
N CYS A 217 1.74 0.10 -1.30
CA CYS A 217 1.52 0.50 0.08
C CYS A 217 1.33 2.02 0.13
N ASN A 218 0.11 2.51 0.25
CA ASN A 218 -0.21 3.93 0.40
C ASN A 218 0.04 4.37 1.85
N THR A 219 1.30 4.44 2.25
CA THR A 219 1.71 4.56 3.65
C THR A 219 2.77 5.64 3.83
N THR A 220 2.76 6.24 5.03
CA THR A 220 3.86 7.06 5.54
C THR A 220 4.74 6.20 6.45
N PRO A 221 6.08 6.25 6.33
CA PRO A 221 6.97 5.53 7.24
C PRO A 221 6.90 6.11 8.66
N LEU A 222 7.37 5.35 9.65
CA LEU A 222 7.66 5.93 10.97
C LEU A 222 8.77 6.98 10.86
N PRO A 223 8.80 7.97 11.76
CA PRO A 223 9.93 8.86 11.90
C PRO A 223 11.20 8.05 12.15
N GLU A 224 12.18 8.22 11.28
CA GLU A 224 13.50 7.61 11.45
C GLU A 224 14.23 8.23 12.63
N LEU A 225 15.13 7.47 13.25
CA LEU A 225 16.05 8.03 14.22
C LEU A 225 16.93 9.10 13.54
N ALA A 226 17.14 10.23 14.19
CA ALA A 226 17.95 11.33 13.64
C ALA A 226 19.41 10.92 13.33
N THR A 227 19.86 9.81 13.91
CA THR A 227 21.18 9.21 13.70
C THR A 227 21.21 8.15 12.61
N ALA A 228 20.10 7.90 11.93
CA ALA A 228 19.99 6.93 10.85
C ALA A 228 20.94 7.28 9.70
N ASN A 229 21.73 6.32 9.27
CA ASN A 229 22.75 6.52 8.22
C ASN A 229 22.45 5.79 6.90
N GLY A 230 21.29 5.22 6.77
CA GLY A 230 20.72 4.82 5.51
C GLY A 230 20.87 3.37 5.07
N VAL A 231 21.61 2.54 5.76
CA VAL A 231 21.75 1.12 5.36
C VAL A 231 21.34 0.22 6.49
N TRP A 232 20.18 -0.41 6.37
CA TRP A 232 19.62 -1.38 7.33
C TRP A 232 19.29 -0.83 8.73
N ASP A 233 19.62 0.44 8.99
CA ASP A 233 19.56 0.91 10.36
C ASP A 233 18.17 1.35 10.77
N ASP A 234 17.26 1.75 9.85
CA ASP A 234 16.04 2.37 10.40
C ASP A 234 15.08 2.98 9.40
N VAL A 235 14.91 2.38 8.30
CA VAL A 235 13.79 2.76 7.45
C VAL A 235 12.58 1.89 7.79
N PHE A 236 11.68 2.48 8.54
CA PHE A 236 10.42 1.83 8.87
C PHE A 236 9.45 2.03 7.75
N THR A 237 9.57 1.20 6.74
CA THR A 237 8.57 1.13 5.70
C THR A 237 7.38 0.39 6.26
N ASN A 238 6.25 1.05 6.33
CA ASN A 238 5.01 0.43 6.72
C ASN A 238 4.50 -0.45 5.59
N ARG A 239 4.81 -1.73 5.67
CA ARG A 239 4.42 -2.74 4.68
C ARG A 239 3.31 -3.65 5.19
N ASP A 240 2.59 -3.22 6.22
CA ASP A 240 1.52 -4.00 6.83
C ASP A 240 0.26 -4.08 6.00
N VAL A 241 0.20 -3.26 4.94
CA VAL A 241 -1.00 -3.09 4.14
C VAL A 241 -0.68 -2.94 2.65
N THR A 242 -1.40 -3.70 1.83
CA THR A 242 -1.49 -3.46 0.38
C THR A 242 -2.76 -2.72 0.08
N HIS A 243 -2.63 -1.59 -0.62
CA HIS A 243 -3.75 -0.84 -1.16
C HIS A 243 -4.00 -1.19 -2.62
N VAL A 244 -5.22 -0.92 -3.05
CA VAL A 244 -5.61 -1.00 -4.46
C VAL A 244 -6.46 0.21 -4.83
N ALA A 245 -6.21 0.74 -6.04
CA ALA A 245 -7.00 1.80 -6.67
C ALA A 245 -7.21 1.52 -8.15
N ILE A 246 -8.24 2.17 -8.73
CA ILE A 246 -8.62 2.02 -10.13
C ILE A 246 -8.77 3.40 -10.77
N SER A 247 -8.45 3.50 -12.06
CA SER A 247 -8.60 4.72 -12.86
C SER A 247 -9.35 4.41 -14.16
N ASP A 248 -10.37 5.24 -14.43
CA ASP A 248 -11.20 5.16 -15.65
C ASP A 248 -10.68 6.09 -16.76
N ASP A 249 -9.73 6.98 -16.43
CA ASP A 249 -9.30 8.09 -17.29
C ASP A 249 -7.78 8.11 -17.50
N ASP A 250 -7.21 6.92 -17.56
CA ASP A 250 -5.80 6.72 -17.90
C ASP A 250 -4.82 7.34 -16.89
N GLY A 251 -5.15 7.20 -15.61
CA GLY A 251 -4.31 7.63 -14.49
C GLY A 251 -4.47 9.09 -14.07
N LYS A 252 -5.38 9.85 -14.67
CA LYS A 252 -5.63 11.26 -14.30
C LYS A 252 -6.34 11.36 -12.96
N THR A 253 -7.36 10.54 -12.76
CA THR A 253 -8.07 10.40 -11.47
C THR A 253 -8.13 8.94 -11.02
N TRP A 254 -8.23 8.74 -9.72
CA TRP A 254 -8.21 7.43 -9.10
C TRP A 254 -9.31 7.29 -8.05
N ARG A 255 -9.83 6.06 -7.92
CA ARG A 255 -10.86 5.68 -6.94
C ARG A 255 -10.41 4.46 -6.15
N GLY A 256 -11.09 4.20 -5.05
CA GLY A 256 -10.81 3.08 -4.17
C GLY A 256 -9.88 3.50 -3.04
N PHE A 257 -8.57 3.37 -3.22
CA PHE A 257 -7.58 3.52 -2.13
C PHE A 257 -7.94 2.63 -0.94
N ARG A 258 -8.38 1.39 -1.27
CA ARG A 258 -8.85 0.41 -0.30
C ARG A 258 -7.71 -0.46 0.18
N GLU A 259 -7.74 -0.80 1.45
CA GLU A 259 -6.88 -1.84 2.01
C GLU A 259 -7.33 -3.21 1.47
N LEU A 260 -6.58 -3.75 0.51
CA LEU A 260 -6.86 -5.07 -0.06
C LEU A 260 -6.43 -6.18 0.88
N MET A 261 -5.28 -6.01 1.52
CA MET A 261 -4.75 -6.96 2.48
C MET A 261 -4.01 -6.23 3.60
N LEU A 262 -4.37 -6.56 4.82
CA LEU A 262 -3.66 -6.15 6.04
C LEU A 262 -2.92 -7.36 6.61
N ASP A 263 -1.74 -7.16 7.21
CA ASP A 263 -1.11 -8.21 8.02
C ASP A 263 -2.08 -8.61 9.16
N PRO A 264 -2.59 -9.85 9.17
CA PRO A 264 -3.58 -10.28 10.16
C PRO A 264 -3.06 -10.23 11.59
N MET A 265 -1.75 -10.28 11.79
CA MET A 265 -1.10 -10.24 13.11
C MET A 265 -0.51 -8.87 13.45
N ARG A 266 -0.83 -7.81 12.69
CA ARG A 266 -0.25 -6.47 12.88
C ARG A 266 -0.42 -5.89 14.27
N ASN A 267 -1.52 -6.22 14.93
CA ASN A 267 -1.85 -5.73 16.28
C ASN A 267 -1.33 -6.64 17.42
N GLU A 268 -0.64 -7.75 17.11
CA GLU A 268 -0.20 -8.73 18.10
C GLU A 268 1.25 -8.49 18.55
N SER A 269 1.45 -8.31 19.87
CA SER A 269 2.76 -8.07 20.44
C SER A 269 3.69 -9.28 20.38
N ASP A 270 3.20 -10.47 20.67
CA ASP A 270 3.98 -11.72 20.64
C ASP A 270 4.65 -11.98 19.31
N TYR A 271 3.95 -11.69 18.24
CA TYR A 271 4.45 -11.85 16.88
C TYR A 271 5.60 -10.87 16.59
N ALA A 272 5.49 -9.65 17.08
CA ALA A 272 6.50 -8.62 16.95
C ALA A 272 7.82 -9.04 17.62
N LEU A 273 7.75 -9.61 18.80
CA LEU A 273 8.91 -10.02 19.58
C LEU A 273 9.62 -11.25 19.03
N ARG A 274 8.91 -12.15 18.37
CA ARG A 274 9.48 -13.37 17.74
C ARG A 274 10.27 -13.09 16.47
N GLY A 275 10.08 -11.94 15.85
CA GLY A 275 10.42 -11.71 14.46
C GLY A 275 11.57 -10.76 14.21
N GLY A 276 12.59 -10.71 15.05
CA GLY A 276 13.79 -9.93 14.73
C GLY A 276 14.33 -10.31 13.35
N GLY A 277 14.16 -9.46 12.33
CA GLY A 277 14.68 -9.65 10.98
C GLY A 277 13.73 -10.30 9.96
N ILE A 278 12.48 -10.59 10.28
CA ILE A 278 11.50 -11.13 9.33
C ILE A 278 10.81 -9.99 8.58
N ASP A 279 10.86 -10.02 7.25
CA ASP A 279 10.09 -9.11 6.41
C ASP A 279 8.58 -9.43 6.51
N ARG A 280 7.80 -8.52 7.09
CA ARG A 280 6.35 -8.63 7.23
C ARG A 280 5.59 -8.04 6.06
N GLY A 281 6.28 -7.78 4.94
CA GLY A 281 5.72 -7.04 3.84
C GLY A 281 4.47 -7.66 3.24
N MET A 282 3.34 -7.00 3.38
CA MET A 282 2.13 -7.20 2.59
C MET A 282 2.19 -6.37 1.31
N HIS A 283 3.32 -6.38 0.61
CA HIS A 283 3.54 -5.66 -0.63
C HIS A 283 3.99 -6.62 -1.75
N GLN A 284 4.49 -6.11 -2.86
CA GLN A 284 4.89 -6.87 -4.05
C GLN A 284 3.72 -7.64 -4.69
N ALA A 285 2.56 -7.00 -4.76
CA ALA A 285 1.41 -7.58 -5.43
C ALA A 285 1.72 -7.92 -6.89
N GLN A 286 1.28 -9.10 -7.31
CA GLN A 286 1.19 -9.51 -8.72
C GLN A 286 -0.25 -9.88 -8.99
N PHE A 287 -0.79 -9.52 -10.14
CA PHE A 287 -2.19 -9.78 -10.41
C PHE A 287 -2.43 -10.34 -11.82
N VAL A 288 -3.56 -10.98 -11.96
CA VAL A 288 -4.15 -11.37 -13.24
C VAL A 288 -5.64 -11.03 -13.24
N GLU A 289 -6.19 -10.82 -14.41
CA GLU A 289 -7.61 -10.63 -14.65
C GLU A 289 -8.14 -11.83 -15.44
N PRO A 290 -8.62 -12.91 -14.77
CA PRO A 290 -9.13 -14.09 -15.46
C PRO A 290 -10.36 -13.76 -16.31
N GLU A 291 -11.28 -12.97 -15.80
CA GLU A 291 -12.46 -12.45 -16.46
C GLU A 291 -12.53 -10.93 -16.31
N PRO A 292 -13.17 -10.20 -17.22
CA PRO A 292 -13.31 -8.75 -17.11
C PRO A 292 -13.84 -8.33 -15.74
N GLY A 293 -13.10 -7.46 -15.05
CA GLY A 293 -13.45 -6.96 -13.73
C GLY A 293 -13.20 -7.93 -12.55
N LYS A 294 -12.80 -9.18 -12.80
CA LYS A 294 -12.42 -10.13 -11.74
C LYS A 294 -10.91 -10.15 -11.59
N ILE A 295 -10.42 -9.83 -10.43
CA ILE A 295 -8.99 -9.74 -10.15
C ILE A 295 -8.57 -10.84 -9.20
N VAL A 296 -7.45 -11.46 -9.51
CA VAL A 296 -6.75 -12.36 -8.59
C VAL A 296 -5.35 -11.80 -8.36
N ALA A 297 -5.05 -11.44 -7.13
CA ALA A 297 -3.78 -10.86 -6.73
C ALA A 297 -3.05 -11.76 -5.74
N ALA A 298 -1.78 -12.07 -6.00
CA ALA A 298 -0.87 -12.68 -5.06
C ALA A 298 -0.09 -11.59 -4.32
N ILE A 299 -0.12 -11.60 -2.99
CA ILE A 299 0.38 -10.52 -2.16
C ILE A 299 1.35 -11.06 -1.11
N GLY A 300 2.42 -10.33 -0.88
CA GLY A 300 3.27 -10.44 0.28
C GLY A 300 4.58 -11.17 0.11
N GLN A 301 5.56 -10.67 0.83
CA GLN A 301 6.82 -11.35 1.13
C GLN A 301 6.78 -12.07 2.47
N HIS A 302 5.73 -11.82 3.26
CA HIS A 302 5.60 -12.31 4.62
C HIS A 302 5.70 -13.84 4.66
N PRO A 303 6.62 -14.43 5.43
CA PRO A 303 6.84 -15.88 5.40
C PRO A 303 5.64 -16.70 5.89
N LEU A 304 4.79 -16.12 6.74
CA LEU A 304 3.63 -16.81 7.33
C LEU A 304 2.28 -16.42 6.71
N HIS A 305 2.19 -15.26 6.06
CA HIS A 305 0.90 -14.66 5.66
C HIS A 305 0.87 -14.18 4.21
N ARG A 306 1.54 -14.89 3.31
CA ARG A 306 1.33 -14.67 1.87
C ARG A 306 -0.10 -15.03 1.52
N ALA A 307 -0.75 -14.18 0.73
CA ALA A 307 -2.15 -14.34 0.39
C ALA A 307 -2.36 -14.32 -1.12
N ILE A 308 -3.32 -15.10 -1.58
CA ILE A 308 -3.95 -14.93 -2.89
C ILE A 308 -5.35 -14.41 -2.61
N VAL A 309 -5.65 -13.22 -3.11
CA VAL A 309 -6.91 -12.53 -2.89
C VAL A 309 -7.65 -12.39 -4.21
N ALA A 310 -8.90 -12.83 -4.26
CA ALA A 310 -9.79 -12.62 -5.39
C ALA A 310 -10.83 -11.56 -5.03
N PHE A 311 -11.07 -10.58 -5.92
CA PHE A 311 -12.07 -9.56 -5.71
C PHE A 311 -12.64 -9.04 -7.04
N ASP A 312 -13.79 -8.38 -6.95
CA ASP A 312 -14.44 -7.71 -8.06
C ASP A 312 -14.03 -6.23 -8.09
N THR A 313 -13.75 -5.68 -9.27
CA THR A 313 -13.41 -4.25 -9.40
C THR A 313 -14.54 -3.32 -8.96
N ASP A 314 -15.80 -3.77 -8.96
CA ASP A 314 -16.96 -3.01 -8.48
C ASP A 314 -16.79 -2.57 -7.01
N TRP A 315 -16.09 -3.38 -6.21
CA TRP A 315 -15.72 -3.03 -4.84
C TRP A 315 -14.94 -1.70 -4.73
N LEU A 316 -14.18 -1.33 -5.74
CA LEU A 316 -13.40 -0.08 -5.76
C LEU A 316 -14.26 1.16 -6.06
N TYR A 317 -15.50 0.95 -6.49
CA TYR A 317 -16.47 2.01 -6.73
C TYR A 317 -17.45 2.22 -5.57
N GLU A 318 -17.35 1.42 -4.52
CA GLU A 318 -18.10 1.68 -3.29
C GLU A 318 -17.78 3.08 -2.77
N THR A 319 -18.79 3.76 -2.26
CA THR A 319 -18.71 5.14 -1.78
C THR A 319 -19.06 5.30 -0.30
N GLU A 320 -19.21 4.17 0.39
CA GLU A 320 -19.51 4.16 1.83
C GLU A 320 -18.87 2.96 2.53
N ARG A 321 -18.60 3.11 3.80
CA ARG A 321 -18.14 2.04 4.70
C ARG A 321 -18.57 2.34 6.12
N THR A 322 -18.89 1.29 6.88
CA THR A 322 -19.23 1.38 8.31
C THR A 322 -18.45 0.33 9.09
N ASP A 323 -18.24 0.59 10.40
CA ASP A 323 -17.69 -0.38 11.34
C ASP A 323 -18.26 -0.12 12.72
N ASP A 324 -18.68 -1.16 13.42
CA ASP A 324 -19.25 -1.14 14.76
C ASP A 324 -18.53 -2.08 15.73
N PHE A 325 -17.33 -2.51 15.36
CA PHE A 325 -16.47 -3.44 16.11
C PHE A 325 -17.07 -4.84 16.34
N SER A 326 -18.11 -5.22 15.61
CA SER A 326 -18.69 -6.57 15.67
C SER A 326 -17.70 -7.64 15.17
N ASP A 327 -16.79 -7.27 14.26
CA ASP A 327 -15.70 -8.12 13.76
C ASP A 327 -14.34 -7.79 14.46
N SER A 328 -14.41 -7.48 15.75
CA SER A 328 -13.23 -7.10 16.55
C SER A 328 -12.43 -5.92 15.94
N LEU A 329 -11.11 -5.96 15.98
CA LEU A 329 -10.21 -4.97 15.36
C LEU A 329 -9.72 -5.41 13.98
N ARG A 330 -10.40 -6.31 13.30
CA ARG A 330 -9.98 -6.85 12.01
C ARG A 330 -9.70 -5.77 10.96
N ASN A 331 -10.52 -4.72 10.94
CA ASN A 331 -10.39 -3.60 10.00
C ASN A 331 -9.60 -2.42 10.57
N TRP A 332 -9.03 -2.54 11.76
CA TRP A 332 -8.34 -1.47 12.47
C TRP A 332 -6.87 -1.81 12.70
N THR A 333 -6.02 -0.81 12.64
CA THR A 333 -4.63 -0.92 13.04
C THR A 333 -4.41 -0.09 14.30
N THR A 334 -3.88 -0.71 15.38
CA THR A 334 -3.82 -0.10 16.71
C THR A 334 -2.49 -0.31 17.46
N PHE A 335 -1.52 -1.05 16.89
CA PHE A 335 -0.25 -1.38 17.55
C PHE A 335 0.57 -0.16 17.99
N ASN A 336 1.54 -0.40 18.87
CA ASN A 336 2.61 0.55 19.20
C ASN A 336 3.98 -0.12 19.04
N TYR A 337 5.06 0.65 19.12
CA TYR A 337 6.44 0.18 18.98
C TYR A 337 7.24 0.32 20.28
N ILE A 338 8.11 -0.66 20.54
CA ILE A 338 9.11 -0.60 21.60
C ILE A 338 10.38 0.06 21.05
N LYS A 339 11.06 0.87 21.88
CA LYS A 339 12.36 1.46 21.53
C LYS A 339 13.37 0.41 21.08
N GLY A 340 14.29 0.80 20.22
CA GLY A 340 15.31 -0.10 19.68
C GLY A 340 14.91 -0.82 18.40
N ILE A 341 13.95 -0.30 17.69
CA ILE A 341 13.56 -0.76 16.37
C ILE A 341 14.75 -0.67 15.41
N LYS A 342 14.97 -1.75 14.63
CA LYS A 342 16.03 -1.79 13.62
C LYS A 342 15.53 -2.47 12.34
N GLY A 343 16.03 -2.00 11.20
CA GLY A 343 15.75 -2.57 9.90
C GLY A 343 14.39 -2.20 9.30
N HIS A 344 14.29 -2.26 8.01
CA HIS A 344 13.06 -1.99 7.29
C HIS A 344 12.17 -3.22 7.32
N CYS A 345 11.00 -3.18 7.88
CA CYS A 345 9.99 -4.25 7.95
C CYS A 345 10.01 -5.13 9.20
N SER A 346 10.99 -4.98 10.07
CA SER A 346 11.06 -5.69 11.34
C SER A 346 11.05 -4.72 12.48
N TYR A 347 10.07 -4.79 13.34
CA TYR A 347 10.00 -3.92 14.51
C TYR A 347 9.37 -4.62 15.69
N ASN A 348 9.81 -4.21 16.87
CA ASN A 348 9.25 -4.67 18.12
C ASN A 348 7.92 -3.96 18.35
N ARG A 349 6.83 -4.66 18.17
CA ARG A 349 5.47 -4.16 18.42
C ARG A 349 4.95 -4.62 19.76
N ILE A 350 4.05 -3.86 20.29
CA ILE A 350 3.19 -4.24 21.40
C ILE A 350 1.74 -3.92 21.05
N ASN A 351 0.83 -4.52 21.79
CA ASN A 351 -0.58 -4.20 21.68
C ASN A 351 -0.78 -2.69 21.90
N GLY A 352 -1.56 -2.11 21.04
CA GLY A 352 -1.97 -0.71 21.16
C GLY A 352 -3.32 -0.58 21.87
N VAL A 353 -4.18 0.21 21.30
CA VAL A 353 -5.56 0.42 21.77
C VAL A 353 -6.37 -0.87 21.64
N GLU A 354 -7.22 -1.14 22.60
CA GLU A 354 -8.01 -2.35 22.72
C GLU A 354 -9.51 -2.08 22.71
N LEU A 355 -10.28 -3.11 22.40
CA LEU A 355 -11.71 -3.12 22.63
C LEU A 355 -12.02 -3.38 24.11
N LYS A 356 -13.02 -2.68 24.61
CA LYS A 356 -13.62 -2.90 25.94
C LYS A 356 -15.09 -3.22 25.78
N ALA A 357 -15.63 -3.91 26.78
CA ALA A 357 -17.08 -4.11 26.85
C ALA A 357 -17.79 -2.75 26.82
N HIS A 358 -18.86 -2.68 26.02
CA HIS A 358 -19.66 -1.46 25.94
C HIS A 358 -20.27 -1.13 27.30
N PRO A 359 -20.10 0.10 27.82
CA PRO A 359 -20.53 0.45 29.18
C PRO A 359 -22.04 0.31 29.41
N ASP A 360 -22.85 0.51 28.35
CA ASP A 360 -24.31 0.57 28.47
C ASP A 360 -25.02 -0.58 27.73
N ARG A 361 -24.32 -1.41 26.93
CA ARG A 361 -24.93 -2.46 26.09
C ARG A 361 -24.18 -3.79 26.24
N LYS A 362 -24.86 -4.78 26.83
CA LYS A 362 -24.28 -6.11 27.00
C LYS A 362 -24.00 -6.79 25.66
N GLY A 363 -22.81 -7.39 25.53
CA GLY A 363 -22.40 -8.17 24.36
C GLY A 363 -21.89 -7.34 23.18
N GLN A 364 -21.80 -6.02 23.31
CA GLN A 364 -21.14 -5.13 22.35
C GLN A 364 -19.79 -4.68 22.87
N ASN A 365 -18.93 -4.27 21.94
CA ASN A 365 -17.61 -3.71 22.24
C ASN A 365 -17.53 -2.25 21.79
N VAL A 366 -16.61 -1.53 22.40
CA VAL A 366 -16.22 -0.17 22.03
C VAL A 366 -14.71 -0.07 21.94
N LEU A 367 -14.21 0.75 21.04
CA LEU A 367 -12.81 1.14 21.05
C LEU A 367 -12.59 2.09 22.22
N SER A 368 -11.62 1.76 23.08
CA SER A 368 -11.23 2.56 24.24
C SER A 368 -9.87 3.19 23.99
N LEU A 369 -9.87 4.41 23.53
CA LEU A 369 -8.65 5.16 23.22
C LEU A 369 -8.20 5.96 24.44
N ARG A 370 -7.06 5.59 25.01
CA ARG A 370 -6.45 6.26 26.16
C ARG A 370 -4.94 6.38 25.97
N TYR A 371 -4.40 7.52 26.34
CA TYR A 371 -2.97 7.69 26.51
C TYR A 371 -2.44 6.75 27.61
N ASP A 372 -1.26 6.20 27.39
CA ASP A 372 -0.60 5.33 28.35
C ASP A 372 0.91 5.48 28.19
N LYS A 373 1.55 6.11 29.16
CA LYS A 373 2.98 6.38 29.15
C LYS A 373 3.78 5.12 29.45
N ALA A 374 4.76 4.83 28.60
CA ALA A 374 5.73 3.79 28.87
C ALA A 374 7.11 4.18 28.31
N ASP A 375 8.12 4.20 29.19
CA ASP A 375 9.49 4.63 28.83
C ASP A 375 10.15 3.73 27.76
N SER A 376 9.64 2.51 27.59
CA SER A 376 10.12 1.56 26.58
C SER A 376 9.57 1.81 25.18
N LEU A 377 8.62 2.75 25.01
CA LEU A 377 7.97 3.00 23.73
C LEU A 377 8.73 4.01 22.88
N VAL A 378 8.58 3.89 21.56
CA VAL A 378 9.08 4.88 20.60
C VAL A 378 8.25 6.15 20.67
N SER A 379 6.95 6.01 20.89
CA SER A 379 6.02 7.12 21.05
C SER A 379 5.07 6.86 22.21
N ASP A 380 4.80 7.89 23.01
CA ASP A 380 3.80 7.83 24.07
C ASP A 380 2.37 7.94 23.54
N ILE A 381 2.20 8.25 22.25
CA ILE A 381 0.90 8.32 21.60
C ILE A 381 0.31 6.92 21.43
N ARG A 382 -0.98 6.83 21.65
CA ARG A 382 -1.82 5.70 21.29
C ARG A 382 -2.73 6.11 20.15
N GLY A 383 -3.01 5.20 19.24
CA GLY A 383 -3.89 5.51 18.14
C GLY A 383 -4.62 4.32 17.56
N ALA A 384 -5.58 4.63 16.72
CA ALA A 384 -6.35 3.67 15.95
C ALA A 384 -6.62 4.21 14.56
N VAL A 385 -6.33 3.43 13.55
CA VAL A 385 -6.44 3.79 12.13
C VAL A 385 -7.45 2.91 11.43
N TRP A 386 -8.33 3.51 10.65
CA TRP A 386 -9.34 2.83 9.86
C TRP A 386 -9.45 3.40 8.45
N ASN A 387 -9.53 2.52 7.45
CA ASN A 387 -9.66 2.86 6.04
C ASN A 387 -11.13 2.88 5.60
N PHE A 388 -11.43 3.73 4.61
CA PHE A 388 -12.68 3.76 3.86
C PHE A 388 -12.40 4.17 2.40
N PRO A 389 -13.37 4.04 1.46
CA PRO A 389 -13.18 4.48 0.08
C PRO A 389 -12.73 5.93 0.00
N ALA A 390 -11.80 6.25 -0.89
CA ALA A 390 -11.34 7.63 -1.09
C ALA A 390 -12.49 8.52 -1.56
N LEU A 391 -12.74 9.59 -0.81
CA LEU A 391 -13.84 10.52 -1.02
C LEU A 391 -13.30 11.94 -1.17
N ARG A 392 -13.50 12.55 -2.34
CA ARG A 392 -13.19 13.97 -2.56
C ARG A 392 -14.21 14.88 -1.87
N GLN A 393 -15.48 14.45 -1.86
CA GLN A 393 -16.57 15.08 -1.14
C GLN A 393 -17.22 14.04 -0.25
N GLY A 394 -17.06 14.17 1.06
CA GLY A 394 -17.42 13.12 1.97
C GLY A 394 -17.95 13.59 3.31
N GLU A 395 -18.46 12.63 4.04
CA GLU A 395 -18.90 12.76 5.42
C GLU A 395 -18.33 11.59 6.22
N PHE A 396 -17.69 11.89 7.34
CA PHE A 396 -17.31 10.92 8.35
C PHE A 396 -18.15 11.12 9.60
N THR A 397 -18.69 10.06 10.14
CA THR A 397 -19.48 10.05 11.36
C THR A 397 -18.91 9.06 12.36
N ALA A 398 -18.83 9.46 13.63
CA ALA A 398 -18.46 8.60 14.74
C ALA A 398 -19.44 8.77 15.90
N SER A 399 -19.88 7.67 16.50
CA SER A 399 -20.54 7.71 17.80
C SER A 399 -19.49 7.67 18.88
N ILE A 400 -19.35 8.75 19.63
CA ILE A 400 -18.31 8.96 20.63
C ILE A 400 -18.88 9.24 22.02
N ARG A 401 -18.14 8.86 23.04
CA ARG A 401 -18.39 9.25 24.43
C ARG A 401 -17.11 9.81 25.04
N LEU A 402 -17.18 10.99 25.61
CA LEU A 402 -16.10 11.71 26.29
C LEU A 402 -16.43 11.83 27.78
N PRO A 403 -15.98 10.90 28.65
CA PRO A 403 -16.13 11.04 30.09
C PRO A 403 -15.50 12.33 30.64
N GLU A 404 -15.79 12.66 31.88
CA GLU A 404 -15.09 13.75 32.57
C GLU A 404 -13.58 13.44 32.63
N GLY A 405 -12.74 14.43 32.33
CA GLY A 405 -11.30 14.25 32.23
C GLY A 405 -10.82 13.62 30.92
N ALA A 406 -11.70 13.37 29.95
CA ALA A 406 -11.27 12.96 28.60
C ALA A 406 -10.69 14.16 27.85
N GLU A 407 -9.38 14.18 27.70
CA GLU A 407 -8.59 15.22 27.01
C GLU A 407 -7.40 14.59 26.28
N GLY A 408 -6.68 15.37 25.48
CA GLY A 408 -5.55 14.87 24.70
C GLY A 408 -5.95 14.00 23.52
N HIS A 409 -7.21 14.02 23.09
CA HIS A 409 -7.68 13.23 21.96
C HIS A 409 -7.77 14.07 20.69
N THR A 410 -7.36 13.50 19.58
CA THR A 410 -7.43 14.13 18.25
C THR A 410 -7.95 13.15 17.22
N MET A 411 -8.82 13.62 16.33
CA MET A 411 -9.22 12.91 15.12
C MET A 411 -8.55 13.58 13.92
N VAL A 412 -7.91 12.77 13.09
CA VAL A 412 -7.26 13.22 11.86
C VAL A 412 -7.88 12.49 10.67
N LEU A 413 -8.23 13.23 9.64
CA LEU A 413 -8.66 12.68 8.36
C LEU A 413 -7.50 12.77 7.37
N ASN A 414 -7.17 11.64 6.72
CA ASN A 414 -5.99 11.46 5.89
C ASN A 414 -6.32 10.84 4.53
N ASP A 415 -5.38 10.94 3.59
CA ASP A 415 -5.41 10.28 2.28
C ASP A 415 -4.55 9.00 2.22
N ARG A 416 -3.83 8.68 3.29
CA ARG A 416 -2.93 7.54 3.40
C ARG A 416 -2.86 6.98 4.80
N TRP A 417 -2.37 5.76 4.90
CA TRP A 417 -2.14 5.09 6.18
C TRP A 417 -0.91 5.69 6.88
N MET A 418 -1.06 5.95 8.16
CA MET A 418 0.00 6.36 9.06
C MET A 418 0.02 5.43 10.26
N ASN A 419 1.19 5.23 10.87
CA ASN A 419 1.27 4.40 12.06
C ASN A 419 0.35 4.90 13.17
N PRO A 420 -0.36 3.99 13.87
CA PRO A 420 -1.27 4.39 14.95
C PRO A 420 -0.62 5.26 16.03
N CYS A 421 0.66 5.01 16.32
CA CYS A 421 1.43 5.70 17.34
C CYS A 421 2.33 6.84 16.80
N ASP A 422 2.13 7.26 15.55
CA ASP A 422 2.97 8.27 14.91
C ASP A 422 2.39 9.67 15.08
N THR A 423 3.21 10.60 15.57
CA THR A 423 2.85 12.02 15.72
C THR A 423 2.69 12.72 14.37
N VAL A 424 3.26 12.19 13.29
CA VAL A 424 3.22 12.78 11.93
C VAL A 424 1.78 12.98 11.46
N ALA A 425 0.86 12.09 11.79
CA ALA A 425 -0.56 12.25 11.46
C ALA A 425 -1.13 13.61 11.87
N ARG A 426 -0.67 14.15 12.98
CA ARG A 426 -1.10 15.45 13.51
C ARG A 426 -0.61 16.66 12.70
N TYR A 427 0.45 16.48 11.93
CA TYR A 427 1.06 17.53 11.13
C TYR A 427 0.77 17.41 9.64
N GLU A 428 0.74 16.17 9.15
CA GLU A 428 0.53 15.87 7.73
C GLU A 428 -0.92 15.52 7.39
N GLY A 429 -1.80 15.45 8.41
CA GLY A 429 -3.23 15.22 8.21
C GLY A 429 -3.92 16.30 7.41
N ILE A 430 -4.97 15.93 6.69
CA ILE A 430 -5.74 16.87 5.84
C ILE A 430 -6.65 17.73 6.72
N TYR A 431 -7.40 17.09 7.62
CA TYR A 431 -8.20 17.79 8.63
C TYR A 431 -7.86 17.23 10.02
N ILE A 432 -7.57 18.13 10.94
CA ILE A 432 -7.10 17.80 12.31
C ILE A 432 -8.06 18.42 13.31
N LEU A 433 -8.84 17.58 13.98
CA LEU A 433 -9.89 18.00 14.91
C LEU A 433 -9.56 17.54 16.35
N PRO A 434 -9.25 18.47 17.26
CA PRO A 434 -9.17 18.13 18.68
C PRO A 434 -10.53 17.64 19.23
N LEU A 435 -10.50 16.53 19.96
CA LEU A 435 -11.68 15.91 20.54
C LEU A 435 -11.71 16.15 22.06
N SER A 436 -12.34 17.25 22.47
CA SER A 436 -12.60 17.53 23.88
C SER A 436 -14.05 17.98 24.07
N ARG A 437 -14.57 17.87 25.29
CA ARG A 437 -15.90 18.39 25.63
C ARG A 437 -16.03 19.87 25.31
N LYS A 438 -14.97 20.64 25.61
CA LYS A 438 -14.93 22.09 25.38
C LYS A 438 -15.02 22.41 23.88
N GLU A 439 -14.15 21.83 23.06
CA GLU A 439 -14.12 22.09 21.62
C GLU A 439 -15.43 21.66 20.93
N LEU A 440 -15.94 20.49 21.28
CA LEU A 440 -17.17 19.94 20.70
C LEU A 440 -18.45 20.51 21.31
N GLY A 441 -18.35 21.26 22.42
CA GLY A 441 -19.49 21.81 23.15
C GLY A 441 -20.37 20.73 23.78
N ILE A 442 -19.76 19.62 24.21
CA ILE A 442 -20.40 18.50 24.92
C ILE A 442 -20.42 18.84 26.41
N LYS A 443 -21.59 18.65 27.05
CA LYS A 443 -21.77 19.01 28.47
C LYS A 443 -22.00 17.83 29.40
N ASP A 444 -22.28 16.66 28.86
CA ASP A 444 -22.61 15.47 29.61
C ASP A 444 -21.77 14.26 29.20
N ASP A 445 -21.94 13.14 29.90
CA ASP A 445 -21.23 11.90 29.71
C ASP A 445 -22.11 10.86 28.97
N ARG A 446 -22.74 11.29 27.89
CA ARG A 446 -23.54 10.41 27.03
C ARG A 446 -22.84 10.17 25.69
N TRP A 447 -23.39 9.26 24.91
CA TRP A 447 -23.00 9.05 23.53
C TRP A 447 -23.47 10.24 22.67
N HIS A 448 -22.57 10.73 21.83
CA HIS A 448 -22.79 11.82 20.90
C HIS A 448 -22.40 11.42 19.49
N THR A 449 -23.15 11.86 18.50
CA THR A 449 -22.83 11.68 17.10
C THR A 449 -21.97 12.86 16.63
N LEU A 450 -20.69 12.60 16.40
CA LEU A 450 -19.78 13.53 15.75
C LEU A 450 -19.85 13.32 14.23
N THR A 451 -20.03 14.39 13.46
CA THR A 451 -19.99 14.35 11.99
C THR A 451 -19.03 15.40 11.48
N VAL A 452 -18.17 15.05 10.53
CA VAL A 452 -17.31 15.97 9.79
C VAL A 452 -17.59 15.82 8.30
N GLU A 453 -17.96 16.94 7.66
CA GLU A 453 -18.27 17.03 6.24
C GLU A 453 -17.18 17.85 5.53
N TRP A 454 -16.67 17.37 4.39
CA TRP A 454 -15.60 18.02 3.63
C TRP A 454 -15.88 18.07 2.13
N ASP A 455 -15.14 18.95 1.45
CA ASP A 455 -15.01 19.06 0.01
C ASP A 455 -13.56 19.47 -0.31
N VAL A 456 -12.73 18.53 -0.77
CA VAL A 456 -11.33 18.81 -1.09
C VAL A 456 -11.14 19.52 -2.43
N ASP A 457 -12.18 19.58 -3.26
CA ASP A 457 -12.18 20.34 -4.51
C ASP A 457 -12.33 21.84 -4.26
N ARG A 458 -12.71 22.21 -3.03
CA ARG A 458 -12.83 23.59 -2.56
C ARG A 458 -11.91 23.84 -1.36
N PRO A 459 -10.59 23.90 -1.56
CA PRO A 459 -9.63 23.99 -0.47
C PRO A 459 -9.76 25.24 0.40
N SER A 460 -10.39 26.30 -0.09
CA SER A 460 -10.75 27.48 0.69
C SER A 460 -11.88 27.24 1.69
N ASP A 461 -12.72 26.20 1.45
CA ASP A 461 -13.83 25.87 2.32
C ASP A 461 -13.33 25.07 3.52
N LYS A 462 -13.87 25.41 4.68
CA LYS A 462 -13.59 24.68 5.92
C LYS A 462 -14.52 23.47 6.00
N ALA A 463 -14.01 22.38 6.53
CA ALA A 463 -14.87 21.27 6.88
C ALA A 463 -15.93 21.70 7.92
N ILE A 464 -17.10 21.09 7.83
CA ILE A 464 -18.22 21.37 8.73
C ILE A 464 -18.27 20.31 9.81
N VAL A 465 -18.19 20.74 11.06
CA VAL A 465 -18.31 19.85 12.22
C VAL A 465 -19.72 19.96 12.80
N ARG A 466 -20.35 18.81 13.04
CA ARG A 466 -21.63 18.69 13.74
C ARG A 466 -21.51 17.75 14.93
N VAL A 467 -22.25 18.07 15.99
CA VAL A 467 -22.45 17.17 17.12
C VAL A 467 -23.96 17.07 17.34
N ASP A 468 -24.49 15.85 17.33
CA ASP A 468 -25.92 15.54 17.39
C ASP A 468 -26.74 16.32 16.35
N GLY A 469 -26.23 16.34 15.11
CA GLY A 469 -26.82 17.06 13.98
C GLY A 469 -26.64 18.59 14.02
N ARG A 470 -26.22 19.17 15.13
CA ARG A 470 -26.05 20.62 15.30
C ARG A 470 -24.67 21.06 14.86
N ARG A 471 -24.61 22.00 13.89
CA ARG A 471 -23.34 22.58 13.43
C ARG A 471 -22.64 23.31 14.59
N ARG A 472 -21.33 23.02 14.72
CA ARG A 472 -20.46 23.70 15.69
C ARG A 472 -19.70 24.85 15.01
N LYS A 473 -19.38 25.87 15.79
CA LYS A 473 -18.58 27.02 15.33
C LYS A 473 -17.06 26.69 15.31
N ILE A 474 -16.70 25.48 14.87
CA ILE A 474 -15.32 25.03 14.78
C ILE A 474 -14.78 25.43 13.40
N LYS A 475 -13.61 26.08 13.39
CA LYS A 475 -12.88 26.39 12.16
C LYS A 475 -11.94 25.21 11.88
N LEU A 476 -12.34 24.35 10.97
CA LEU A 476 -11.54 23.18 10.55
C LEU A 476 -11.05 23.38 9.10
N PRO A 477 -9.94 24.12 8.89
CA PRO A 477 -9.38 24.31 7.56
C PRO A 477 -8.73 23.03 7.07
N MET A 478 -8.55 22.91 5.75
CA MET A 478 -7.66 21.92 5.16
C MET A 478 -6.22 22.33 5.50
N SER A 479 -5.51 21.48 6.25
CA SER A 479 -4.14 21.72 6.70
C SER A 479 -3.11 21.33 5.64
N ASN A 480 -3.36 20.22 4.94
CA ASN A 480 -2.52 19.75 3.85
C ASN A 480 -3.39 19.37 2.64
N PRO A 481 -2.93 19.59 1.40
CA PRO A 481 -3.66 19.22 0.20
C PRO A 481 -3.65 17.71 -0.02
N THR A 482 -4.66 17.22 -0.72
CA THR A 482 -4.71 15.84 -1.21
C THR A 482 -5.05 15.81 -2.69
N ALA A 483 -4.49 14.86 -3.42
CA ALA A 483 -4.77 14.67 -4.84
C ALA A 483 -6.01 13.82 -5.09
N ASP A 484 -6.28 12.84 -4.23
CA ASP A 484 -7.25 11.76 -4.50
C ASP A 484 -8.42 11.72 -3.51
N GLY A 485 -8.42 12.60 -2.51
CA GLY A 485 -9.46 12.64 -1.48
C GLY A 485 -9.04 11.95 -0.18
N ILE A 486 -9.98 11.86 0.75
CA ILE A 486 -9.75 11.31 2.08
C ILE A 486 -10.18 9.85 2.10
N SER A 487 -9.33 8.98 2.62
CA SER A 487 -9.57 7.54 2.71
C SER A 487 -9.29 6.93 4.09
N TYR A 488 -8.88 7.77 5.06
CA TYR A 488 -8.52 7.33 6.40
C TYR A 488 -9.04 8.24 7.49
N VAL A 489 -9.43 7.63 8.61
CA VAL A 489 -9.50 8.30 9.92
C VAL A 489 -8.41 7.73 10.82
N HIS A 490 -7.74 8.61 11.54
CA HIS A 490 -6.75 8.29 12.55
C HIS A 490 -7.16 8.98 13.86
N PHE A 491 -7.49 8.20 14.87
CA PHE A 491 -7.72 8.69 16.22
C PHE A 491 -6.44 8.59 17.03
N LEU A 492 -6.10 9.66 17.73
CA LEU A 492 -4.90 9.77 18.57
C LEU A 492 -5.28 10.06 20.01
N ALA A 493 -4.53 9.50 20.95
CA ALA A 493 -4.55 9.86 22.36
C ALA A 493 -3.14 10.23 22.81
N GLU A 494 -3.02 11.40 23.39
CA GLU A 494 -1.80 12.04 23.87
C GLU A 494 -1.91 12.31 25.36
N PRO A 495 -0.81 12.67 26.07
CA PRO A 495 -0.89 13.06 27.46
C PRO A 495 -1.89 14.21 27.65
N GLY A 496 -2.56 14.19 28.79
CA GLY A 496 -3.35 15.32 29.23
C GLY A 496 -2.48 16.49 29.70
N GLU A 497 -3.12 17.55 30.16
CA GLU A 497 -2.41 18.68 30.79
C GLU A 497 -1.54 18.17 31.97
N ASN A 498 -0.31 18.65 32.06
CA ASN A 498 0.68 18.25 33.08
C ASN A 498 1.06 16.74 33.09
N ASP A 499 1.14 16.11 31.92
CA ASP A 499 1.45 14.67 31.80
C ASP A 499 0.46 13.75 32.56
N SER A 500 -0.75 14.21 32.80
CA SER A 500 -1.77 13.43 33.47
C SER A 500 -2.26 12.27 32.59
N LEU A 501 -2.76 11.19 33.20
CA LEU A 501 -3.46 10.12 32.49
C LEU A 501 -4.91 10.53 32.29
N PRO A 502 -5.31 10.96 31.09
CA PRO A 502 -6.68 11.38 30.82
C PRO A 502 -7.66 10.20 30.83
N ALA A 503 -8.93 10.49 31.03
CA ALA A 503 -9.99 9.52 30.81
C ALA A 503 -10.05 9.11 29.32
N PRO A 504 -10.46 7.88 28.99
CA PRO A 504 -10.50 7.39 27.64
C PRO A 504 -11.58 8.11 26.80
N LEU A 505 -11.32 8.26 25.50
CA LEU A 505 -12.36 8.43 24.49
C LEU A 505 -12.92 7.05 24.14
N PHE A 506 -14.24 6.89 24.17
CA PHE A 506 -14.90 5.71 23.66
C PHE A 506 -15.52 5.96 22.30
N ILE A 507 -15.38 4.97 21.41
CA ILE A 507 -15.98 4.98 20.07
C ILE A 507 -16.73 3.67 19.89
N GLU A 508 -18.05 3.72 19.58
CA GLU A 508 -18.88 2.52 19.40
C GLU A 508 -19.17 2.18 17.94
N ARG A 509 -19.07 3.18 17.05
CA ARG A 509 -19.36 3.03 15.63
C ARG A 509 -18.73 4.16 14.83
N VAL A 510 -18.31 3.83 13.62
CA VAL A 510 -17.87 4.80 12.61
C VAL A 510 -18.55 4.55 11.28
N ALA A 511 -18.68 5.59 10.47
CA ALA A 511 -19.15 5.52 9.10
C ALA A 511 -18.50 6.61 8.26
N ALA A 512 -18.18 6.29 7.01
CA ALA A 512 -17.76 7.25 6.01
C ALA A 512 -18.63 7.06 4.77
N LYS A 513 -19.06 8.14 4.13
CA LYS A 513 -19.86 8.08 2.90
C LYS A 513 -19.64 9.29 2.01
N GLN A 514 -19.84 9.09 0.71
CA GLN A 514 -19.84 10.17 -0.26
C GLN A 514 -21.02 11.13 -0.03
N ARG A 515 -20.77 12.40 -0.22
CA ARG A 515 -21.81 13.41 -0.26
C ARG A 515 -22.14 13.80 -1.68
N GLN A 516 -23.40 14.15 -1.92
CA GLN A 516 -23.79 14.80 -3.16
C GLN A 516 -23.12 16.19 -3.25
N PRO A 517 -22.61 16.60 -4.40
CA PRO A 517 -22.13 17.97 -4.61
C PRO A 517 -23.21 18.98 -4.20
N ARG A 518 -22.81 20.07 -3.54
CA ARG A 518 -23.71 21.17 -3.20
C ARG A 518 -23.96 22.05 -4.41
#